data_38b18930321549f0a5c951f348ec634f
#
_entry.id   38b18930321549f0a5c951f348ec634f
#
_cell.length_a   1.000
_cell.length_b   1.000
_cell.length_c   1.000
_cell.angle_alpha   90.00
_cell.angle_beta   90.00
_cell.angle_gamma   90.00
#
_symmetry.space_group_name_H-M   'P 1'
#
loop_
_entity.id
_entity.type
_entity.pdbx_description
1 polymer ?
#
loop_
_entity_poly.entity_id
_entity_poly.type
_entity_poly.pdbx_seq_one_letter_code
_entity_poly.pdbx_strand_id
1 'polypeptide(L)'
;TILPIDFDAITLNAGVNNGKATLQWLISIAGNGDIKGNVHVADLEKKRQLSGTVDIDNLTLDLIKPFLGKGEIAEGRVGAQLRLGGNAQSPLLFGQFGINQLKVVGHWIPFDITKGNVDVQFNGATSDLSGRIETPEGYLNLTGNADWRKLDAWHAVIAANGNKLRVALPPMVRIDVNPDLVFEARPHLLKLDGRIDIPWARIVVQDLPESAVSASSDEVMLDKNLQPIAPKETSIPIQSNLAINIGDDVTLDAFGLKARLTGALKVNQNKQGLGLNGQIDIPKGEFKAYGQDLQVRKGQILFSGPVDQPYLNIEAIRNPENTANNVIAGVRVTGLADKPKVEIFSEPAFTQQEALSYLLRGEGLDKSGDADSSQMTAMLIGLGVGQSGQLV
;
A
#
# COMPACT_ATOMS: atom_id res chain seq x y z
N THR A 1 -36.62 1.35 8.22
CA THR A 1 -35.29 0.74 8.09
C THR A 1 -35.12 -0.26 9.21
N ILE A 2 -35.12 -1.55 8.90
CA ILE A 2 -34.88 -2.60 9.90
C ILE A 2 -33.41 -2.54 10.25
N LEU A 3 -33.09 -2.26 11.51
CA LEU A 3 -31.73 -2.35 12.00
C LEU A 3 -31.32 -3.83 12.01
N PRO A 4 -30.23 -4.23 11.36
CA PRO A 4 -29.82 -5.64 11.31
C PRO A 4 -29.19 -6.15 12.61
N ILE A 5 -29.15 -5.33 13.67
CA ILE A 5 -28.60 -5.67 14.98
C ILE A 5 -29.75 -5.67 16.00
N ASP A 6 -29.93 -6.80 16.68
CA ASP A 6 -30.92 -6.94 17.72
C ASP A 6 -30.33 -6.57 19.08
N PHE A 7 -31.03 -5.72 19.83
CA PHE A 7 -30.65 -5.31 21.17
C PHE A 7 -31.61 -5.89 22.22
N ASP A 8 -31.06 -6.52 23.25
CA ASP A 8 -31.83 -6.95 24.42
C ASP A 8 -32.17 -5.77 25.30
N ALA A 9 -31.28 -4.82 25.44
CA ALA A 9 -31.49 -3.62 26.23
C ALA A 9 -30.62 -2.46 25.72
N ILE A 10 -31.19 -1.28 25.71
CA ILE A 10 -30.46 -0.02 25.55
C ILE A 10 -30.96 0.93 26.62
N THR A 11 -30.11 1.33 27.55
CA THR A 11 -30.41 2.28 28.58
C THR A 11 -29.36 3.40 28.52
N LEU A 12 -29.85 4.64 28.56
CA LEU A 12 -28.98 5.81 28.60
C LEU A 12 -29.57 6.81 29.58
N ASN A 13 -28.83 7.15 30.62
CA ASN A 13 -29.20 8.16 31.59
C ASN A 13 -28.15 9.25 31.66
N ALA A 14 -28.58 10.49 31.54
CA ALA A 14 -27.68 11.63 31.61
C ALA A 14 -28.31 12.70 32.52
N GLY A 15 -27.47 13.40 33.27
CA GLY A 15 -27.94 14.44 34.16
C GLY A 15 -26.86 15.43 34.52
N VAL A 16 -27.27 16.66 34.82
CA VAL A 16 -26.42 17.72 35.36
C VAL A 16 -27.07 18.27 36.60
N ASN A 17 -26.38 18.27 37.74
CA ASN A 17 -26.90 18.75 39.03
C ASN A 17 -25.75 19.28 39.89
N ASN A 18 -25.88 20.52 40.41
CA ASN A 18 -24.96 21.13 41.37
C ASN A 18 -23.47 21.12 40.86
N GLY A 19 -23.25 21.43 39.60
CA GLY A 19 -21.91 21.47 39.04
C GLY A 19 -21.31 20.07 38.77
N LYS A 20 -22.12 19.03 38.74
CA LYS A 20 -21.74 17.65 38.47
C LYS A 20 -22.55 17.12 37.29
N ALA A 21 -21.82 16.59 36.28
CA ALA A 21 -22.42 15.90 35.15
C ALA A 21 -22.24 14.38 35.30
N THR A 22 -23.26 13.63 34.96
CA THR A 22 -23.24 12.17 35.01
C THR A 22 -23.79 11.60 33.71
N LEU A 23 -23.17 10.53 33.23
CA LEU A 23 -23.63 9.75 32.09
C LEU A 23 -23.52 8.27 32.46
N GLN A 24 -24.60 7.54 32.25
CA GLN A 24 -24.64 6.10 32.53
C GLN A 24 -25.29 5.39 31.35
N TRP A 25 -24.74 4.27 30.93
CA TRP A 25 -25.28 3.51 29.81
C TRP A 25 -25.18 2.01 30.04
N LEU A 26 -26.10 1.30 29.42
CA LEU A 26 -26.08 -0.15 29.25
C LEU A 26 -26.57 -0.47 27.85
N ILE A 27 -25.74 -1.15 27.06
CA ILE A 27 -26.10 -1.66 25.74
C ILE A 27 -25.89 -3.16 25.79
N SER A 28 -26.94 -3.94 25.67
CA SER A 28 -26.89 -5.38 25.61
C SER A 28 -27.32 -5.84 24.22
N ILE A 29 -26.44 -6.53 23.53
CA ILE A 29 -26.62 -6.97 22.14
C ILE A 29 -26.95 -8.47 22.18
N ALA A 30 -28.07 -8.85 21.59
CA ALA A 30 -28.57 -10.22 21.63
C ALA A 30 -27.52 -11.23 21.14
N GLY A 31 -27.01 -12.07 22.05
CA GLY A 31 -26.00 -13.09 21.77
C GLY A 31 -24.59 -12.57 21.50
N ASN A 32 -24.36 -11.26 21.60
CA ASN A 32 -23.08 -10.65 21.18
C ASN A 32 -22.41 -9.77 22.25
N GLY A 33 -22.84 -9.88 23.50
CA GLY A 33 -22.21 -9.21 24.64
C GLY A 33 -22.82 -7.89 25.07
N ASP A 34 -22.17 -7.26 26.03
CA ASP A 34 -22.66 -6.05 26.70
C ASP A 34 -21.59 -4.94 26.67
N ILE A 35 -22.06 -3.71 26.55
CA ILE A 35 -21.27 -2.51 26.76
C ILE A 35 -21.95 -1.68 27.84
N LYS A 36 -21.34 -1.52 28.99
CA LYS A 36 -21.88 -0.74 30.09
C LYS A 36 -20.84 0.21 30.67
N GLY A 37 -21.31 1.29 31.21
CA GLY A 37 -20.39 2.22 31.84
C GLY A 37 -21.06 3.41 32.45
N ASN A 38 -20.27 4.18 33.13
CA ASN A 38 -20.67 5.44 33.71
C ASN A 38 -19.50 6.41 33.68
N VAL A 39 -19.78 7.68 33.48
CA VAL A 39 -18.81 8.76 33.56
C VAL A 39 -19.41 9.87 34.42
N HIS A 40 -18.60 10.35 35.35
CA HIS A 40 -18.94 11.45 36.24
C HIS A 40 -17.90 12.56 36.10
N VAL A 41 -18.37 13.77 35.92
CA VAL A 41 -17.52 14.96 35.91
C VAL A 41 -17.98 15.86 37.04
N ALA A 42 -17.16 16.00 38.06
CA ALA A 42 -17.43 16.88 39.20
C ALA A 42 -16.71 18.20 39.02
N ASP A 43 -17.19 19.24 39.68
CA ASP A 43 -16.60 20.57 39.70
C ASP A 43 -16.43 21.13 38.27
N LEU A 44 -17.56 21.16 37.54
CA LEU A 44 -17.61 21.54 36.12
C LEU A 44 -16.99 22.92 35.80
N GLU A 45 -17.08 23.84 36.78
CA GLU A 45 -16.60 25.21 36.60
C GLU A 45 -15.10 25.40 36.92
N LYS A 46 -14.47 24.39 37.53
CA LYS A 46 -13.08 24.48 38.00
C LYS A 46 -12.23 23.34 37.46
N LYS A 47 -11.98 22.31 38.28
CA LYS A 47 -11.02 21.25 37.95
C LYS A 47 -11.59 20.17 37.01
N ARG A 48 -12.92 20.03 36.95
CA ARG A 48 -13.56 18.99 36.14
C ARG A 48 -13.01 17.60 36.46
N GLN A 49 -13.16 17.17 37.70
CA GLN A 49 -12.69 15.86 38.15
C GLN A 49 -13.45 14.75 37.45
N LEU A 50 -12.71 13.78 36.94
CA LEU A 50 -13.22 12.65 36.17
C LEU A 50 -13.26 11.40 37.05
N SER A 51 -14.34 10.63 36.92
CA SER A 51 -14.44 9.30 37.49
C SER A 51 -15.41 8.46 36.66
N GLY A 52 -15.36 7.16 36.86
CA GLY A 52 -16.25 6.26 36.17
C GLY A 52 -15.62 4.98 35.72
N THR A 53 -16.41 4.13 35.09
CA THR A 53 -15.98 2.84 34.58
C THR A 53 -16.58 2.60 33.22
N VAL A 54 -15.83 1.84 32.38
CA VAL A 54 -16.29 1.32 31.09
C VAL A 54 -16.00 -0.17 31.08
N ASP A 55 -17.04 -0.97 30.91
CA ASP A 55 -16.93 -2.41 30.81
C ASP A 55 -17.51 -2.88 29.50
N ILE A 56 -16.68 -3.60 28.73
CA ILE A 56 -17.11 -4.33 27.54
C ILE A 56 -16.98 -5.81 27.89
N ASP A 57 -18.09 -6.50 27.87
CA ASP A 57 -18.15 -7.89 28.28
C ASP A 57 -18.51 -8.78 27.10
N ASN A 58 -17.51 -9.51 26.61
CA ASN A 58 -17.65 -10.52 25.57
C ASN A 58 -18.39 -10.02 24.32
N LEU A 59 -18.03 -8.83 23.85
CA LEU A 59 -18.57 -8.27 22.62
C LEU A 59 -18.01 -9.04 21.44
N THR A 60 -18.87 -9.71 20.67
CA THR A 60 -18.42 -10.48 19.51
C THR A 60 -18.55 -9.68 18.22
N LEU A 61 -17.61 -9.89 17.29
CA LEU A 61 -17.68 -9.26 15.97
C LEU A 61 -18.77 -9.86 15.08
N ASP A 62 -19.45 -10.91 15.52
CA ASP A 62 -20.61 -11.48 14.82
C ASP A 62 -21.73 -10.45 14.63
N LEU A 63 -21.75 -9.40 15.42
CA LEU A 63 -22.72 -8.30 15.29
C LEU A 63 -22.65 -7.60 13.92
N ILE A 64 -21.49 -7.63 13.25
CA ILE A 64 -21.34 -7.01 11.92
C ILE A 64 -21.58 -7.99 10.78
N LYS A 65 -21.86 -9.25 11.07
CA LYS A 65 -22.08 -10.29 10.07
C LYS A 65 -23.16 -9.93 9.02
N PRO A 66 -24.25 -9.25 9.35
CA PRO A 66 -25.23 -8.81 8.36
C PRO A 66 -24.68 -7.82 7.32
N PHE A 67 -23.58 -7.16 7.63
CA PHE A 67 -22.95 -6.17 6.74
C PHE A 67 -21.85 -6.76 5.85
N LEU A 68 -21.53 -8.06 6.05
CA LEU A 68 -20.45 -8.71 5.31
C LEU A 68 -20.94 -9.18 3.95
N GLY A 69 -20.07 -9.06 2.95
CA GLY A 69 -20.27 -9.63 1.64
C GLY A 69 -19.98 -11.12 1.60
N LYS A 70 -20.19 -11.71 0.43
CA LYS A 70 -19.94 -13.14 0.21
C LYS A 70 -18.44 -13.44 0.37
N GLY A 71 -18.12 -14.41 1.22
CA GLY A 71 -16.74 -14.82 1.48
C GLY A 71 -16.00 -13.93 2.47
N GLU A 72 -16.62 -12.85 2.94
CA GLU A 72 -16.04 -11.99 3.96
C GLU A 72 -16.27 -12.56 5.35
N ILE A 73 -15.25 -12.46 6.20
CA ILE A 73 -15.28 -12.97 7.57
C ILE A 73 -14.79 -11.88 8.51
N ALA A 74 -15.52 -11.68 9.63
CA ALA A 74 -15.04 -10.90 10.75
C ALA A 74 -15.51 -11.59 12.02
N GLU A 75 -14.59 -12.21 12.73
CA GLU A 75 -14.82 -12.92 13.98
C GLU A 75 -13.83 -12.43 15.02
N GLY A 76 -14.22 -12.48 16.28
CA GLY A 76 -13.39 -12.09 17.39
C GLY A 76 -14.21 -11.62 18.56
N ARG A 77 -13.53 -11.41 19.68
CA ARG A 77 -14.15 -10.99 20.93
C ARG A 77 -13.42 -9.78 21.49
N VAL A 78 -14.18 -8.78 21.87
CA VAL A 78 -13.66 -7.54 22.47
C VAL A 78 -14.06 -7.52 23.94
N GLY A 79 -13.10 -7.27 24.80
CA GLY A 79 -13.31 -7.11 26.23
C GLY A 79 -12.57 -5.88 26.74
N ALA A 80 -13.14 -5.22 27.72
CA ALA A 80 -12.50 -4.09 28.37
C ALA A 80 -13.01 -3.92 29.79
N GLN A 81 -12.11 -3.55 30.68
CA GLN A 81 -12.41 -3.14 32.04
C GLN A 81 -11.58 -1.90 32.33
N LEU A 82 -12.20 -0.74 32.22
CA LEU A 82 -11.53 0.54 32.29
C LEU A 82 -12.08 1.38 33.41
N ARG A 83 -11.21 2.12 34.07
CA ARG A 83 -11.58 3.07 35.14
C ARG A 83 -10.99 4.43 34.78
N LEU A 84 -11.85 5.43 34.78
CA LEU A 84 -11.48 6.82 34.49
C LEU A 84 -11.17 7.55 35.82
N GLY A 85 -10.13 8.35 35.82
CA GLY A 85 -9.72 9.17 36.96
C GLY A 85 -9.09 10.49 36.52
N GLY A 86 -8.46 11.17 37.47
CA GLY A 86 -7.84 12.46 37.20
C GLY A 86 -8.84 13.58 36.99
N ASN A 87 -8.49 14.50 36.09
CA ASN A 87 -9.35 15.64 35.73
C ASN A 87 -9.24 15.94 34.23
N ALA A 88 -9.98 16.93 33.75
CA ALA A 88 -10.01 17.25 32.31
C ALA A 88 -8.67 17.72 31.77
N GLN A 89 -7.81 18.31 32.58
CA GLN A 89 -6.47 18.74 32.18
C GLN A 89 -5.43 17.62 32.26
N SER A 90 -5.66 16.65 33.15
CA SER A 90 -4.78 15.49 33.35
C SER A 90 -5.65 14.22 33.50
N PRO A 91 -6.25 13.74 32.42
CA PRO A 91 -7.09 12.56 32.47
C PRO A 91 -6.27 11.29 32.70
N LEU A 92 -6.80 10.40 33.53
CA LEU A 92 -6.19 9.13 33.85
C LEU A 92 -7.14 7.99 33.43
N LEU A 93 -6.56 6.94 32.85
CA LEU A 93 -7.28 5.75 32.47
C LEU A 93 -6.54 4.52 32.99
N PHE A 94 -7.23 3.63 33.68
CA PHE A 94 -6.68 2.42 34.24
C PHE A 94 -7.44 1.20 33.75
N GLY A 95 -6.74 0.11 33.62
CA GLY A 95 -7.36 -1.14 33.25
C GLY A 95 -6.84 -1.71 31.95
N GLN A 96 -7.69 -2.45 31.26
CA GLN A 96 -7.27 -3.20 30.10
C GLN A 96 -8.35 -3.23 29.02
N PHE A 97 -7.89 -3.28 27.79
CA PHE A 97 -8.70 -3.51 26.60
C PHE A 97 -8.06 -4.63 25.78
N GLY A 98 -8.87 -5.54 25.27
CA GLY A 98 -8.35 -6.64 24.46
C GLY A 98 -9.27 -7.04 23.34
N ILE A 99 -8.66 -7.51 22.24
CA ILE A 99 -9.33 -8.19 21.16
C ILE A 99 -8.71 -9.57 21.05
N ASN A 100 -9.52 -10.61 21.17
CA ASN A 100 -9.08 -12.00 21.18
C ASN A 100 -9.72 -12.79 20.04
N GLN A 101 -9.01 -13.79 19.55
CA GLN A 101 -9.52 -14.70 18.51
C GLN A 101 -9.97 -13.97 17.24
N LEU A 102 -9.26 -12.91 16.88
CA LEU A 102 -9.57 -12.12 15.72
C LEU A 102 -9.33 -12.93 14.45
N LYS A 103 -10.34 -12.98 13.58
CA LYS A 103 -10.25 -13.57 12.25
C LYS A 103 -10.93 -12.62 11.27
N VAL A 104 -10.18 -12.17 10.27
CA VAL A 104 -10.68 -11.19 9.31
C VAL A 104 -10.26 -11.60 7.90
N VAL A 105 -11.22 -11.72 7.02
CA VAL A 105 -11.04 -11.92 5.58
C VAL A 105 -11.96 -10.94 4.87
N GLY A 106 -11.41 -10.04 4.09
CA GLY A 106 -12.23 -9.07 3.39
C GLY A 106 -11.40 -7.97 2.71
N HIS A 107 -12.10 -7.08 2.03
CA HIS A 107 -11.48 -6.00 1.27
C HIS A 107 -10.91 -4.85 2.14
N TRP A 108 -11.21 -4.84 3.46
CA TRP A 108 -10.78 -3.78 4.37
C TRP A 108 -9.28 -3.81 4.65
N ILE A 109 -8.68 -4.99 4.54
CA ILE A 109 -7.24 -5.19 4.76
C ILE A 109 -6.68 -6.01 3.60
N PRO A 110 -5.41 -5.76 3.22
CA PRO A 110 -4.81 -6.41 2.06
C PRO A 110 -4.30 -7.84 2.33
N PHE A 111 -4.45 -8.35 3.54
CA PHE A 111 -4.04 -9.71 3.92
C PHE A 111 -5.08 -10.35 4.84
N ASP A 112 -5.15 -11.67 4.86
CA ASP A 112 -6.07 -12.42 5.71
C ASP A 112 -5.50 -12.57 7.12
N ILE A 113 -6.32 -12.31 8.13
CA ILE A 113 -6.00 -12.60 9.53
C ILE A 113 -6.66 -13.93 9.89
N THR A 114 -5.86 -14.95 10.20
CA THR A 114 -6.36 -16.27 10.62
C THR A 114 -6.56 -16.34 12.13
N LYS A 115 -5.75 -15.60 12.87
CA LYS A 115 -5.83 -15.49 14.33
C LYS A 115 -5.16 -14.20 14.76
N GLY A 116 -5.81 -13.46 15.65
CA GLY A 116 -5.22 -12.23 16.17
C GLY A 116 -5.59 -11.99 17.62
N ASN A 117 -4.63 -11.49 18.38
CA ASN A 117 -4.82 -11.03 19.76
C ASN A 117 -4.13 -9.70 19.92
N VAL A 118 -4.84 -8.72 20.45
CA VAL A 118 -4.30 -7.38 20.74
C VAL A 118 -4.73 -6.99 22.14
N ASP A 119 -3.77 -6.57 22.96
CA ASP A 119 -4.00 -6.18 24.34
C ASP A 119 -3.42 -4.80 24.59
N VAL A 120 -4.17 -3.97 25.30
CA VAL A 120 -3.74 -2.66 25.76
C VAL A 120 -3.90 -2.56 27.26
N GLN A 121 -2.83 -2.21 27.96
CA GLN A 121 -2.83 -1.94 29.39
C GLN A 121 -2.77 -0.44 29.62
N PHE A 122 -3.66 0.08 30.45
CA PHE A 122 -3.70 1.50 30.82
C PHE A 122 -3.23 1.68 32.26
N ASN A 123 -2.24 2.56 32.45
CA ASN A 123 -1.58 2.77 33.75
C ASN A 123 -1.69 4.23 34.21
N GLY A 124 -2.82 4.86 34.02
CA GLY A 124 -3.04 6.26 34.33
C GLY A 124 -2.85 7.14 33.12
N ALA A 125 -1.74 7.83 33.00
CA ALA A 125 -1.42 8.69 31.86
C ALA A 125 -0.54 8.03 30.82
N THR A 126 -0.30 6.73 30.96
CA THR A 126 0.45 5.92 29.98
C THR A 126 -0.30 4.65 29.64
N SER A 127 0.02 4.08 28.49
CA SER A 127 -0.51 2.77 28.08
C SER A 127 0.53 1.99 27.32
N ASP A 128 0.38 0.67 27.36
CA ASP A 128 1.21 -0.27 26.61
C ASP A 128 0.32 -1.17 25.74
N LEU A 129 0.73 -1.34 24.50
CA LEU A 129 0.05 -2.20 23.53
C LEU A 129 0.94 -3.37 23.18
N SER A 130 0.37 -4.56 23.14
CA SER A 130 0.99 -5.74 22.57
C SER A 130 -0.01 -6.50 21.71
N GLY A 131 0.45 -7.08 20.62
CA GLY A 131 -0.42 -7.84 19.75
C GLY A 131 0.37 -8.80 18.87
N ARG A 132 -0.33 -9.86 18.49
CA ARG A 132 0.17 -10.78 17.49
C ARG A 132 -0.95 -11.15 16.55
N ILE A 133 -0.67 -10.98 15.27
CA ILE A 133 -1.59 -11.31 14.19
C ILE A 133 -0.94 -12.43 13.38
N GLU A 134 -1.65 -13.54 13.21
CA GLU A 134 -1.24 -14.64 12.37
C GLU A 134 -1.97 -14.59 11.05
N THR A 135 -1.25 -14.87 9.98
CA THR A 135 -1.76 -14.94 8.61
C THR A 135 -1.52 -16.35 8.07
N PRO A 136 -2.08 -16.72 6.90
CA PRO A 136 -1.86 -18.09 6.38
C PRO A 136 -0.39 -18.46 6.22
N GLU A 137 0.46 -17.50 5.86
CA GLU A 137 1.87 -17.76 5.56
C GLU A 137 2.84 -17.16 6.61
N GLY A 138 2.38 -16.27 7.46
CA GLY A 138 3.27 -15.57 8.36
C GLY A 138 2.59 -14.90 9.54
N TYR A 139 3.19 -13.83 10.04
CA TYR A 139 2.71 -13.15 11.23
C TYR A 139 3.09 -11.67 11.25
N LEU A 140 2.40 -10.91 12.10
CA LEU A 140 2.72 -9.53 12.42
C LEU A 140 2.68 -9.35 13.94
N ASN A 141 3.78 -8.89 14.52
CA ASN A 141 3.85 -8.50 15.93
C ASN A 141 3.67 -7.00 16.06
N LEU A 142 2.87 -6.59 17.01
CA LEU A 142 2.61 -5.20 17.35
C LEU A 142 3.06 -4.93 18.77
N THR A 143 3.78 -3.84 18.97
CA THR A 143 4.11 -3.30 20.29
C THR A 143 3.88 -1.80 20.25
N GLY A 144 3.56 -1.20 21.37
CA GLY A 144 3.37 0.23 21.38
C GLY A 144 3.23 0.79 22.77
N ASN A 145 3.30 2.09 22.84
CA ASN A 145 3.04 2.84 24.06
C ASN A 145 2.45 4.20 23.72
N ALA A 146 1.71 4.74 24.66
CA ALA A 146 1.21 6.10 24.60
C ALA A 146 1.45 6.78 25.93
N ASP A 147 1.69 8.06 25.90
CA ASP A 147 1.96 8.90 27.06
C ASP A 147 1.22 10.22 26.89
N TRP A 148 0.30 10.52 27.82
CA TRP A 148 -0.43 11.77 27.85
C TRP A 148 -0.34 12.46 29.20
N ARG A 149 0.80 12.29 29.92
CA ARG A 149 1.06 13.00 31.16
C ARG A 149 0.97 14.51 30.99
N LYS A 150 1.39 14.99 29.81
CA LYS A 150 1.09 16.34 29.33
C LYS A 150 0.10 16.21 28.19
N LEU A 151 -1.15 16.55 28.43
CA LEU A 151 -2.23 16.31 27.46
C LEU A 151 -2.03 17.07 26.15
N ASP A 152 -1.48 18.26 26.20
CA ASP A 152 -1.15 19.08 25.03
C ASP A 152 0.10 18.61 24.27
N ALA A 153 0.88 17.74 24.88
CA ALA A 153 2.09 17.15 24.29
C ALA A 153 2.06 15.62 24.35
N TRP A 154 0.89 15.03 24.17
CA TRP A 154 0.76 13.57 24.14
C TRP A 154 1.57 12.98 23.00
N HIS A 155 2.03 11.75 23.17
CA HIS A 155 2.63 11.00 22.07
C HIS A 155 2.30 9.52 22.17
N ALA A 156 2.24 8.89 21.02
CA ALA A 156 2.02 7.46 20.89
C ALA A 156 2.97 6.88 19.84
N VAL A 157 3.46 5.68 20.11
CA VAL A 157 4.35 4.95 19.19
C VAL A 157 3.83 3.54 19.05
N ILE A 158 3.74 3.06 17.81
CA ILE A 158 3.42 1.66 17.51
C ILE A 158 4.51 1.11 16.60
N ALA A 159 5.12 0.00 17.01
CA ALA A 159 6.06 -0.74 16.20
C ALA A 159 5.36 -2.00 15.66
N ALA A 160 5.53 -2.24 14.36
CA ALA A 160 4.98 -3.40 13.67
C ALA A 160 6.12 -4.15 12.98
N ASN A 161 6.27 -5.43 13.31
CA ASN A 161 7.33 -6.28 12.82
C ASN A 161 6.70 -7.59 12.34
N GLY A 162 6.91 -7.93 11.08
CA GLY A 162 6.25 -9.08 10.48
C GLY A 162 7.15 -9.90 9.57
N ASN A 163 6.67 -11.07 9.24
CA ASN A 163 7.32 -12.00 8.34
C ASN A 163 6.28 -12.69 7.47
N LYS A 164 6.54 -12.73 6.17
CA LYS A 164 5.71 -13.39 5.15
C LYS A 164 4.23 -13.01 5.21
N LEU A 165 3.97 -11.73 5.36
CA LEU A 165 2.61 -11.24 5.17
C LEU A 165 2.29 -11.26 3.68
N ARG A 166 1.39 -12.13 3.27
CA ARG A 166 0.98 -12.22 1.88
C ARG A 166 -0.09 -11.19 1.58
N VAL A 167 0.27 -10.22 0.76
CA VAL A 167 -0.62 -9.18 0.28
C VAL A 167 -1.06 -9.53 -1.13
N ALA A 168 -2.38 -9.58 -1.34
CA ALA A 168 -2.96 -9.79 -2.67
C ALA A 168 -3.69 -8.53 -3.10
N LEU A 169 -3.29 -7.99 -4.24
CA LEU A 169 -3.91 -6.83 -4.85
C LEU A 169 -4.52 -7.24 -6.19
N PRO A 170 -5.84 -7.08 -6.37
CA PRO A 170 -6.46 -7.38 -7.65
C PRO A 170 -5.91 -6.50 -8.77
N PRO A 171 -5.82 -6.98 -10.03
CA PRO A 171 -6.27 -8.31 -10.41
C PRO A 171 -5.24 -9.43 -10.24
N MET A 172 -3.93 -9.16 -10.26
CA MET A 172 -2.94 -10.23 -10.30
C MET A 172 -1.60 -9.85 -9.66
N VAL A 173 -1.63 -9.24 -8.50
CA VAL A 173 -0.41 -8.94 -7.74
C VAL A 173 -0.44 -9.70 -6.42
N ARG A 174 0.59 -10.53 -6.18
CA ARG A 174 0.80 -11.24 -4.91
C ARG A 174 2.20 -10.94 -4.42
N ILE A 175 2.30 -10.46 -3.21
CA ILE A 175 3.56 -10.00 -2.62
C ILE A 175 3.68 -10.54 -1.21
N ASP A 176 4.82 -11.13 -0.85
CA ASP A 176 5.18 -11.39 0.53
C ASP A 176 6.01 -10.21 1.06
N VAL A 177 5.59 -9.63 2.16
CA VAL A 177 6.29 -8.51 2.77
C VAL A 177 6.74 -8.87 4.17
N ASN A 178 7.94 -8.43 4.52
CA ASN A 178 8.49 -8.47 5.87
C ASN A 178 8.62 -7.01 6.34
N PRO A 179 7.61 -6.46 7.00
CA PRO A 179 7.67 -5.09 7.48
C PRO A 179 8.43 -4.98 8.80
N ASP A 180 9.10 -3.86 8.97
CA ASP A 180 9.68 -3.43 10.23
C ASP A 180 9.45 -1.92 10.33
N LEU A 181 8.31 -1.54 10.90
CA LEU A 181 7.76 -0.21 10.82
C LEU A 181 7.58 0.39 12.20
N VAL A 182 7.77 1.69 12.30
CA VAL A 182 7.46 2.48 13.49
C VAL A 182 6.55 3.63 13.08
N PHE A 183 5.38 3.66 13.70
CA PHE A 183 4.42 4.74 13.56
C PHE A 183 4.43 5.59 14.82
N GLU A 184 4.65 6.88 14.68
CA GLU A 184 4.67 7.85 15.77
C GLU A 184 3.59 8.91 15.55
N ALA A 185 2.83 9.19 16.60
CA ALA A 185 1.81 10.21 16.58
C ALA A 185 2.05 11.21 17.71
N ARG A 186 1.99 12.49 17.38
CA ARG A 186 2.03 13.64 18.30
C ARG A 186 0.96 14.63 17.88
N PRO A 187 0.60 15.61 18.72
CA PRO A 187 -0.23 16.71 18.24
C PRO A 187 0.35 17.31 16.96
N HIS A 188 -0.41 17.33 15.89
CA HIS A 188 -0.04 17.89 14.59
C HIS A 188 1.09 17.16 13.85
N LEU A 189 1.45 15.94 14.25
CA LEU A 189 2.46 15.14 13.57
C LEU A 189 2.07 13.68 13.53
N LEU A 190 2.06 13.11 12.32
CA LEU A 190 2.01 11.66 12.11
C LEU A 190 3.25 11.27 11.32
N LYS A 191 3.99 10.29 11.80
CA LYS A 191 5.24 9.87 11.19
C LYS A 191 5.30 8.36 11.07
N LEU A 192 5.61 7.88 9.87
CA LEU A 192 5.78 6.45 9.57
C LEU A 192 7.18 6.24 9.01
N ASP A 193 8.01 5.51 9.74
CA ASP A 193 9.38 5.19 9.36
C ASP A 193 9.59 3.68 9.36
N GLY A 194 10.62 3.25 8.68
CA GLY A 194 11.07 1.89 8.75
C GLY A 194 11.44 1.28 7.43
N ARG A 195 11.32 -0.03 7.36
CA ARG A 195 11.75 -0.84 6.25
C ARG A 195 10.70 -1.87 5.89
N ILE A 196 10.56 -2.14 4.60
CA ILE A 196 9.74 -3.22 4.06
C ILE A 196 10.63 -4.05 3.15
N ASP A 197 10.88 -5.30 3.51
CA ASP A 197 11.56 -6.26 2.65
C ASP A 197 10.51 -7.06 1.88
N ILE A 198 10.76 -7.25 0.57
CA ILE A 198 9.88 -8.01 -0.31
C ILE A 198 10.68 -9.21 -0.85
N PRO A 199 10.70 -10.35 -0.13
CA PRO A 199 11.47 -11.52 -0.56
C PRO A 199 10.86 -12.25 -1.74
N TRP A 200 9.56 -12.09 -1.96
CA TRP A 200 8.82 -12.80 -2.99
C TRP A 200 7.68 -11.94 -3.52
N ALA A 201 7.52 -11.94 -4.84
CA ALA A 201 6.35 -11.32 -5.48
C ALA A 201 6.10 -11.92 -6.85
N ARG A 202 4.82 -11.93 -7.23
CA ARG A 202 4.36 -12.30 -8.59
C ARG A 202 3.44 -11.20 -9.06
N ILE A 203 3.95 -10.41 -10.00
CA ILE A 203 3.27 -9.23 -10.54
C ILE A 203 2.94 -9.53 -11.99
N VAL A 204 1.65 -9.66 -12.28
CA VAL A 204 1.15 -9.87 -13.65
C VAL A 204 0.31 -8.67 -14.02
N VAL A 205 0.75 -7.94 -15.03
CA VAL A 205 0.01 -6.79 -15.56
C VAL A 205 -0.55 -7.21 -16.92
N GLN A 206 -1.85 -7.35 -16.99
CA GLN A 206 -2.58 -7.54 -18.24
C GLN A 206 -3.00 -6.18 -18.80
N ASP A 207 -3.38 -6.16 -20.08
CA ASP A 207 -3.90 -4.93 -20.69
C ASP A 207 -4.98 -4.33 -19.79
N LEU A 208 -4.84 -3.04 -19.49
CA LEU A 208 -5.85 -2.32 -18.72
C LEU A 208 -7.17 -2.41 -19.50
N PRO A 209 -8.26 -2.86 -18.86
CA PRO A 209 -9.56 -2.82 -19.52
C PRO A 209 -9.88 -1.37 -19.89
N GLU A 210 -10.47 -1.16 -21.06
CA GLU A 210 -10.84 0.18 -21.57
C GLU A 210 -11.69 0.99 -20.58
N SER A 211 -12.34 0.31 -19.63
CA SER A 211 -13.11 0.91 -18.54
C SER A 211 -12.26 1.39 -17.36
N ALA A 212 -10.99 1.05 -17.30
CA ALA A 212 -10.07 1.53 -16.26
C ALA A 212 -9.44 2.87 -16.65
N VAL A 213 -10.29 3.82 -17.06
CA VAL A 213 -9.84 5.19 -17.24
C VAL A 213 -9.65 5.78 -15.85
N SER A 214 -8.39 5.99 -15.46
CA SER A 214 -8.10 6.83 -14.31
C SER A 214 -8.71 8.21 -14.59
N ALA A 215 -9.41 8.77 -13.60
CA ALA A 215 -9.87 10.14 -13.66
C ALA A 215 -8.72 11.03 -14.15
N SER A 216 -8.94 11.77 -15.24
CA SER A 216 -7.92 12.69 -15.72
C SER A 216 -7.67 13.75 -14.66
N SER A 217 -6.44 14.28 -14.61
CA SER A 217 -6.10 15.37 -13.71
C SER A 217 -6.96 16.62 -13.92
N ASP A 218 -7.72 16.65 -15.02
CA ASP A 218 -8.62 17.74 -15.37
C ASP A 218 -10.06 17.52 -14.88
N GLU A 219 -10.35 16.37 -14.28
CA GLU A 219 -11.65 16.12 -13.67
C GLU A 219 -11.77 16.87 -12.34
N VAL A 220 -12.73 17.78 -12.29
CA VAL A 220 -13.08 18.51 -11.08
C VAL A 220 -14.35 17.88 -10.52
N MET A 221 -14.28 17.36 -9.29
CA MET A 221 -15.48 16.91 -8.59
C MET A 221 -16.29 18.12 -8.12
N LEU A 222 -17.57 18.12 -8.45
CA LEU A 222 -18.50 19.19 -8.11
C LEU A 222 -19.40 18.76 -6.95
N ASP A 223 -19.70 19.70 -6.06
CA ASP A 223 -20.68 19.53 -5.01
C ASP A 223 -22.12 19.64 -5.56
N LYS A 224 -23.11 19.52 -4.68
CA LYS A 224 -24.54 19.60 -5.06
C LYS A 224 -24.93 20.96 -5.70
N ASN A 225 -24.11 21.99 -5.51
CA ASN A 225 -24.32 23.33 -6.05
C ASN A 225 -23.47 23.59 -7.30
N LEU A 226 -22.87 22.54 -7.89
CA LEU A 226 -21.97 22.63 -9.05
C LEU A 226 -20.73 23.51 -8.79
N GLN A 227 -20.31 23.60 -7.54
CA GLN A 227 -19.06 24.25 -7.17
C GLN A 227 -17.93 23.22 -7.03
N PRO A 228 -16.71 23.57 -7.41
CA PRO A 228 -15.58 22.67 -7.18
C PRO A 228 -15.46 22.34 -5.69
N ILE A 229 -15.38 21.05 -5.39
CA ILE A 229 -15.10 20.61 -4.03
C ILE A 229 -13.65 20.99 -3.75
N ALA A 230 -13.43 21.92 -2.84
CA ALA A 230 -12.11 22.20 -2.33
C ALA A 230 -11.55 20.91 -1.72
N PRO A 231 -10.30 20.49 -2.05
CA PRO A 231 -9.70 19.38 -1.36
C PRO A 231 -9.78 19.67 0.13
N LYS A 232 -10.38 18.73 0.90
CA LYS A 232 -10.37 18.82 2.35
C LYS A 232 -8.91 18.87 2.76
N GLU A 233 -8.46 19.99 3.28
CA GLU A 233 -7.19 20.07 3.95
C GLU A 233 -7.23 19.03 5.09
N THR A 234 -6.60 17.89 4.86
CA THR A 234 -6.30 17.00 5.97
C THR A 234 -5.33 17.77 6.83
N SER A 235 -5.81 18.19 7.99
CA SER A 235 -5.11 19.10 8.87
C SER A 235 -3.81 18.55 9.47
N ILE A 236 -3.50 17.24 9.28
CA ILE A 236 -2.31 16.60 9.82
C ILE A 236 -1.55 15.92 8.68
N PRO A 237 -0.40 16.50 8.27
CA PRO A 237 0.42 15.85 7.25
C PRO A 237 1.08 14.60 7.81
N ILE A 238 1.03 13.53 7.05
CA ILE A 238 1.80 12.30 7.35
C ILE A 238 3.19 12.48 6.78
N GLN A 239 4.21 12.39 7.63
CA GLN A 239 5.60 12.29 7.21
C GLN A 239 5.98 10.81 7.12
N SER A 240 6.65 10.43 6.07
CA SER A 240 7.04 9.05 5.86
C SER A 240 8.47 8.97 5.32
N ASN A 241 9.24 8.02 5.84
CA ASN A 241 10.56 7.68 5.34
C ASN A 241 10.71 6.18 5.43
N LEU A 242 10.49 5.51 4.29
CA LEU A 242 10.48 4.05 4.20
C LEU A 242 11.56 3.57 3.24
N ALA A 243 12.30 2.55 3.66
CA ALA A 243 13.19 1.81 2.79
C ALA A 243 12.47 0.54 2.31
N ILE A 244 12.45 0.33 0.99
CA ILE A 244 11.86 -0.87 0.38
C ILE A 244 12.98 -1.64 -0.28
N ASN A 245 13.17 -2.90 0.11
CA ASN A 245 14.16 -3.79 -0.48
C ASN A 245 13.47 -4.89 -1.26
N ILE A 246 13.79 -4.97 -2.54
CA ILE A 246 13.28 -6.00 -3.45
C ILE A 246 14.26 -7.16 -3.42
N GLY A 247 13.80 -8.32 -2.95
CA GLY A 247 14.62 -9.52 -2.79
C GLY A 247 14.78 -10.35 -4.07
N ASP A 248 15.21 -11.59 -3.89
CA ASP A 248 15.70 -12.41 -4.99
C ASP A 248 14.63 -13.09 -5.83
N ASP A 249 13.40 -13.17 -5.35
CA ASP A 249 12.33 -13.92 -6.02
C ASP A 249 11.11 -13.04 -6.32
N VAL A 250 11.37 -11.91 -6.97
CA VAL A 250 10.33 -10.98 -7.41
C VAL A 250 10.28 -11.01 -8.94
N THR A 251 9.12 -11.39 -9.48
CA THR A 251 8.94 -11.49 -10.94
C THR A 251 7.82 -10.61 -11.44
N LEU A 252 8.04 -10.05 -12.62
CA LEU A 252 7.09 -9.24 -13.37
C LEU A 252 6.76 -9.94 -14.69
N ASP A 253 5.49 -10.04 -15.02
CA ASP A 253 4.99 -10.48 -16.30
C ASP A 253 4.06 -9.39 -16.83
N ALA A 254 4.53 -8.58 -17.76
CA ALA A 254 3.81 -7.42 -18.25
C ALA A 254 4.16 -7.13 -19.72
N PHE A 255 3.15 -7.02 -20.56
CA PHE A 255 3.27 -6.53 -21.94
C PHE A 255 4.37 -7.25 -22.77
N GLY A 256 4.48 -8.56 -22.62
CA GLY A 256 5.50 -9.36 -23.29
C GLY A 256 6.84 -9.45 -22.56
N LEU A 257 7.04 -8.68 -21.52
CA LEU A 257 8.24 -8.75 -20.67
C LEU A 257 8.01 -9.72 -19.52
N LYS A 258 8.89 -10.71 -19.39
CA LYS A 258 8.99 -11.59 -18.23
C LYS A 258 10.35 -11.34 -17.58
N ALA A 259 10.33 -10.75 -16.40
CA ALA A 259 11.55 -10.28 -15.78
C ALA A 259 11.60 -10.63 -14.29
N ARG A 260 12.80 -10.87 -13.81
CA ARG A 260 13.12 -10.85 -12.38
C ARG A 260 13.56 -9.43 -12.01
N LEU A 261 13.07 -8.93 -10.90
CA LEU A 261 13.36 -7.60 -10.40
C LEU A 261 14.17 -7.69 -9.12
N THR A 262 15.07 -6.74 -8.92
CA THR A 262 15.77 -6.53 -7.65
C THR A 262 16.03 -5.05 -7.48
N GLY A 263 16.38 -4.63 -6.27
CA GLY A 263 16.72 -3.24 -6.03
C GLY A 263 16.33 -2.74 -4.66
N ALA A 264 16.55 -1.46 -4.47
CA ALA A 264 16.23 -0.77 -3.24
C ALA A 264 15.64 0.61 -3.55
N LEU A 265 14.55 0.93 -2.89
CA LEU A 265 13.83 2.18 -3.06
C LEU A 265 13.66 2.86 -1.72
N LYS A 266 13.61 4.19 -1.73
CA LYS A 266 13.23 5.01 -0.59
C LYS A 266 11.97 5.79 -0.90
N VAL A 267 10.98 5.66 -0.04
CA VAL A 267 9.72 6.41 -0.12
C VAL A 267 9.78 7.53 0.90
N ASN A 268 9.64 8.75 0.46
CA ASN A 268 9.56 9.92 1.31
C ASN A 268 8.22 10.62 1.07
N GLN A 269 7.49 10.88 2.14
CA GLN A 269 6.28 11.69 2.08
C GLN A 269 6.40 12.83 3.08
N ASN A 270 6.11 14.04 2.63
CA ASN A 270 6.11 15.25 3.44
C ASN A 270 5.02 16.20 2.92
N LYS A 271 5.02 17.44 3.41
CA LYS A 271 4.05 18.47 2.95
C LYS A 271 4.10 18.75 1.45
N GLN A 272 5.22 18.45 0.79
CA GLN A 272 5.43 18.68 -0.64
C GLN A 272 4.95 17.50 -1.50
N GLY A 273 4.54 16.40 -0.88
CA GLY A 273 4.00 15.24 -1.56
C GLY A 273 4.83 13.97 -1.38
N LEU A 274 4.51 12.98 -2.21
CA LEU A 274 5.14 11.67 -2.21
C LEU A 274 6.34 11.66 -3.17
N GLY A 275 7.49 11.24 -2.67
CA GLY A 275 8.70 11.05 -3.46
C GLY A 275 9.20 9.62 -3.39
N LEU A 276 9.73 9.14 -4.50
CA LEU A 276 10.32 7.82 -4.61
C LEU A 276 11.72 7.96 -5.19
N ASN A 277 12.73 7.39 -4.53
CA ASN A 277 14.12 7.45 -4.96
C ASN A 277 14.74 6.08 -4.89
N GLY A 278 15.61 5.77 -5.84
CA GLY A 278 16.31 4.52 -5.90
C GLY A 278 16.26 3.87 -7.26
N GLN A 279 16.70 2.62 -7.32
CA GLN A 279 16.85 1.91 -8.56
C GLN A 279 16.28 0.51 -8.47
N ILE A 280 15.52 0.13 -9.49
CA ILE A 280 15.12 -1.25 -9.76
C ILE A 280 15.98 -1.77 -10.89
N ASP A 281 16.59 -2.93 -10.68
CA ASP A 281 17.37 -3.64 -11.67
C ASP A 281 16.62 -4.84 -12.20
N ILE A 282 16.86 -5.16 -13.47
CA ILE A 282 16.36 -6.37 -14.13
C ILE A 282 17.56 -7.28 -14.42
N PRO A 283 17.95 -8.14 -13.47
CA PRO A 283 19.10 -9.02 -13.66
C PRO A 283 18.85 -10.12 -14.70
N LYS A 284 17.59 -10.45 -14.95
CA LYS A 284 17.19 -11.45 -15.93
C LYS A 284 15.81 -11.10 -16.48
N GLY A 285 15.68 -11.11 -17.80
CA GLY A 285 14.40 -10.84 -18.43
C GLY A 285 14.38 -11.28 -19.88
N GLU A 286 13.17 -11.64 -20.32
CA GLU A 286 12.86 -11.96 -21.71
C GLU A 286 11.77 -11.05 -22.21
N PHE A 287 11.94 -10.53 -23.41
CA PHE A 287 10.97 -9.63 -24.01
C PHE A 287 10.54 -10.20 -25.37
N LYS A 288 9.27 -10.53 -25.49
CA LYS A 288 8.67 -10.95 -26.75
C LYS A 288 8.15 -9.73 -27.48
N ALA A 289 8.83 -9.41 -28.58
CA ALA A 289 8.47 -8.27 -29.42
C ALA A 289 8.80 -8.58 -30.87
N TYR A 290 7.99 -8.07 -31.78
CA TYR A 290 8.21 -8.17 -33.23
C TYR A 290 8.36 -9.61 -33.73
N GLY A 291 7.68 -10.56 -33.07
CA GLY A 291 7.79 -11.99 -33.39
C GLY A 291 9.10 -12.63 -32.92
N GLN A 292 9.89 -11.95 -32.13
CA GLN A 292 11.19 -12.41 -31.67
C GLN A 292 11.22 -12.51 -30.14
N ASP A 293 12.02 -13.44 -29.64
CA ASP A 293 12.35 -13.54 -28.22
C ASP A 293 13.68 -12.82 -27.99
N LEU A 294 13.62 -11.71 -27.28
CA LEU A 294 14.78 -10.91 -26.93
C LEU A 294 15.14 -11.13 -25.46
N GLN A 295 16.42 -11.06 -25.16
CA GLN A 295 16.92 -11.17 -23.80
C GLN A 295 17.33 -9.80 -23.28
N VAL A 296 16.90 -9.45 -22.08
CA VAL A 296 17.34 -8.21 -21.43
C VAL A 296 18.81 -8.33 -21.07
N ARG A 297 19.64 -7.50 -21.68
CA ARG A 297 21.07 -7.40 -21.42
C ARG A 297 21.36 -6.37 -20.34
N LYS A 298 20.60 -5.28 -20.33
CA LYS A 298 20.71 -4.18 -19.39
C LYS A 298 19.30 -3.75 -19.02
N GLY A 299 19.01 -3.66 -17.73
CA GLY A 299 17.71 -3.20 -17.27
C GLY A 299 17.87 -2.42 -16.00
N GLN A 300 17.55 -1.11 -16.06
CA GLN A 300 17.58 -0.20 -14.93
C GLN A 300 16.39 0.74 -15.00
N ILE A 301 15.72 0.90 -13.87
CA ILE A 301 14.61 1.83 -13.70
C ILE A 301 14.97 2.73 -12.52
N LEU A 302 15.24 4.01 -12.80
CA LEU A 302 15.71 4.98 -11.82
C LEU A 302 14.59 5.92 -11.40
N PHE A 303 14.36 5.99 -10.11
CA PHE A 303 13.42 6.95 -9.50
C PHE A 303 14.22 8.08 -8.86
N SER A 304 13.84 9.32 -9.15
CA SER A 304 14.50 10.51 -8.61
C SER A 304 13.51 11.56 -8.11
N GLY A 305 12.43 11.11 -7.48
CA GLY A 305 11.38 11.94 -6.90
C GLY A 305 9.99 11.55 -7.39
N PRO A 306 9.59 11.93 -8.59
CA PRO A 306 8.26 11.59 -9.10
C PRO A 306 8.04 10.09 -9.23
N VAL A 307 6.92 9.59 -8.70
CA VAL A 307 6.58 8.16 -8.71
C VAL A 307 6.20 7.68 -10.11
N ASP A 308 5.62 8.55 -10.92
CA ASP A 308 5.08 8.26 -12.25
C ASP A 308 6.06 8.53 -13.38
N GLN A 309 7.26 9.06 -13.09
CA GLN A 309 8.26 9.42 -14.09
C GLN A 309 9.62 8.85 -13.78
N PRO A 310 9.77 7.52 -13.69
CA PRO A 310 11.11 6.93 -13.60
C PRO A 310 11.87 7.10 -14.92
N TYR A 311 13.19 7.13 -14.81
CA TYR A 311 14.08 7.11 -15.96
C TYR A 311 14.39 5.65 -16.34
N LEU A 312 14.18 5.31 -17.60
CA LEU A 312 14.39 3.95 -18.11
C LEU A 312 15.76 3.86 -18.81
N ASN A 313 16.42 2.73 -18.61
CA ASN A 313 17.63 2.38 -19.35
C ASN A 313 17.63 0.86 -19.54
N ILE A 314 17.03 0.42 -20.63
CA ILE A 314 16.75 -0.99 -20.88
C ILE A 314 17.28 -1.34 -22.29
N GLU A 315 18.01 -2.44 -22.38
CA GLU A 315 18.43 -3.04 -23.65
C GLU A 315 17.99 -4.49 -23.68
N ALA A 316 17.32 -4.87 -24.75
CA ALA A 316 16.94 -6.26 -25.03
C ALA A 316 17.49 -6.66 -26.39
N ILE A 317 18.17 -7.80 -26.45
CA ILE A 317 18.89 -8.25 -27.63
C ILE A 317 18.38 -9.60 -28.11
N ARG A 318 18.47 -9.82 -29.40
CA ARG A 318 18.35 -11.15 -29.98
C ARG A 318 19.58 -11.97 -29.58
N ASN A 319 19.39 -13.28 -29.34
CA ASN A 319 20.51 -14.16 -29.04
C ASN A 319 21.55 -14.10 -30.12
N PRO A 320 22.82 -13.67 -29.84
CA PRO A 320 23.85 -13.54 -30.83
C PRO A 320 24.23 -14.86 -31.55
N GLU A 321 23.99 -16.00 -30.90
CA GLU A 321 24.19 -17.31 -31.49
C GLU A 321 23.26 -17.59 -32.69
N ASN A 322 22.13 -16.86 -32.76
CA ASN A 322 21.15 -16.96 -33.82
C ASN A 322 21.29 -15.84 -34.87
N THR A 323 22.40 -15.14 -34.89
CA THR A 323 22.69 -14.09 -35.85
C THR A 323 23.93 -14.42 -36.68
N ALA A 324 23.94 -13.97 -37.92
CA ALA A 324 25.11 -14.12 -38.77
C ALA A 324 26.31 -13.33 -38.19
N ASN A 325 27.48 -13.95 -38.16
CA ASN A 325 28.69 -13.35 -37.61
C ASN A 325 28.61 -12.91 -36.15
N ASN A 326 27.72 -13.51 -35.38
CA ASN A 326 27.49 -13.16 -33.96
C ASN A 326 27.20 -11.67 -33.74
N VAL A 327 26.55 -11.04 -34.69
CA VAL A 327 26.14 -9.63 -34.58
C VAL A 327 25.13 -9.50 -33.46
N ILE A 328 25.31 -8.50 -32.62
CA ILE A 328 24.34 -8.15 -31.60
C ILE A 328 23.35 -7.15 -32.20
N ALA A 329 22.06 -7.50 -32.19
CA ALA A 329 20.98 -6.62 -32.60
C ALA A 329 19.93 -6.58 -31.53
N GLY A 330 19.41 -5.41 -31.23
CA GLY A 330 18.45 -5.26 -30.15
C GLY A 330 17.67 -3.95 -30.17
N VAL A 331 16.87 -3.80 -29.12
CA VAL A 331 16.06 -2.61 -28.87
C VAL A 331 16.61 -1.94 -27.62
N ARG A 332 16.73 -0.64 -27.65
CA ARG A 332 17.15 0.20 -26.52
C ARG A 332 16.01 1.16 -26.19
N VAL A 333 15.59 1.15 -24.92
CA VAL A 333 14.58 2.05 -24.38
C VAL A 333 15.23 2.93 -23.33
N THR A 334 15.23 4.22 -23.53
CA THR A 334 15.85 5.20 -22.63
C THR A 334 14.91 6.38 -22.38
N GLY A 335 15.24 7.19 -21.37
CA GLY A 335 14.52 8.39 -21.06
C GLY A 335 13.40 8.18 -20.06
N LEU A 336 12.60 9.21 -19.85
CA LEU A 336 11.48 9.16 -18.91
C LEU A 336 10.39 8.20 -19.39
N ALA A 337 9.78 7.49 -18.46
CA ALA A 337 8.79 6.45 -18.77
C ALA A 337 7.54 6.98 -19.48
N ASP A 338 7.19 8.24 -19.29
CA ASP A 338 6.07 8.89 -19.99
C ASP A 338 6.36 9.23 -21.44
N LYS A 339 7.65 9.40 -21.79
CA LYS A 339 8.12 9.69 -23.16
C LYS A 339 9.38 8.92 -23.45
N PRO A 340 9.32 7.59 -23.54
CA PRO A 340 10.52 6.79 -23.77
C PRO A 340 11.03 6.97 -25.18
N LYS A 341 12.36 6.98 -25.33
CA LYS A 341 13.03 6.91 -26.62
C LYS A 341 13.33 5.46 -26.94
N VAL A 342 12.82 4.99 -28.06
CA VAL A 342 13.01 3.61 -28.55
C VAL A 342 13.95 3.64 -29.76
N GLU A 343 15.02 2.85 -29.70
CA GLU A 343 15.99 2.74 -30.77
C GLU A 343 16.28 1.27 -31.09
N ILE A 344 16.45 0.97 -32.38
CA ILE A 344 17.05 -0.29 -32.81
C ILE A 344 18.56 -0.05 -32.87
N PHE A 345 19.35 -0.97 -32.35
CA PHE A 345 20.79 -0.85 -32.34
C PHE A 345 21.46 -2.17 -32.73
N SER A 346 22.71 -2.08 -33.10
CA SER A 346 23.55 -3.25 -33.40
C SER A 346 25.00 -3.02 -32.96
N GLU A 347 25.70 -4.13 -32.75
CA GLU A 347 27.14 -4.17 -32.49
C GLU A 347 27.76 -5.22 -33.41
N PRO A 348 28.59 -4.83 -34.39
CA PRO A 348 29.01 -3.47 -34.74
C PRO A 348 27.85 -2.60 -35.24
N ALA A 349 28.04 -1.28 -35.19
CA ALA A 349 26.99 -0.33 -35.55
C ALA A 349 26.72 -0.37 -37.07
N PHE A 350 25.48 -0.67 -37.41
CA PHE A 350 24.99 -0.64 -38.80
C PHE A 350 23.93 0.47 -38.94
N THR A 351 23.43 0.63 -40.16
CA THR A 351 22.25 1.48 -40.39
C THR A 351 21.03 0.91 -39.63
N GLN A 352 20.03 1.76 -39.36
CA GLN A 352 18.79 1.29 -38.69
C GLN A 352 18.12 0.17 -39.48
N GLN A 353 18.07 0.25 -40.79
CA GLN A 353 17.49 -0.76 -41.66
C GLN A 353 18.23 -2.09 -41.54
N GLU A 354 19.55 -2.06 -41.53
CA GLU A 354 20.38 -3.25 -41.41
C GLU A 354 20.32 -3.85 -40.02
N ALA A 355 20.37 -3.00 -39.00
CA ALA A 355 20.20 -3.43 -37.62
C ALA A 355 18.80 -4.12 -37.39
N LEU A 356 17.77 -3.57 -37.97
CA LEU A 356 16.43 -4.17 -37.91
C LEU A 356 16.39 -5.53 -38.63
N SER A 357 17.07 -5.65 -39.75
CA SER A 357 17.21 -6.93 -40.46
C SER A 357 17.84 -8.00 -39.59
N TYR A 358 18.95 -7.68 -38.90
CA TYR A 358 19.56 -8.60 -37.95
C TYR A 358 18.63 -8.96 -36.79
N LEU A 359 17.88 -7.98 -36.28
CA LEU A 359 16.95 -8.20 -35.19
C LEU A 359 15.81 -9.16 -35.56
N LEU A 360 15.23 -8.98 -36.76
CA LEU A 360 14.05 -9.73 -37.19
C LEU A 360 14.41 -11.05 -37.90
N ARG A 361 15.51 -11.10 -38.62
CA ARG A 361 15.87 -12.25 -39.45
C ARG A 361 17.18 -12.92 -39.06
N GLY A 362 17.98 -12.29 -38.20
CA GLY A 362 19.28 -12.78 -37.80
C GLY A 362 20.38 -12.58 -38.87
N GLU A 363 20.12 -11.84 -39.95
CA GLU A 363 21.05 -11.59 -41.04
C GLU A 363 20.90 -10.18 -41.59
N GLY A 364 21.94 -9.70 -42.26
CA GLY A 364 21.95 -8.37 -42.88
C GLY A 364 20.95 -8.24 -44.04
N LEU A 365 20.83 -7.03 -44.55
CA LEU A 365 20.02 -6.76 -45.71
C LEU A 365 20.56 -7.52 -46.95
N ASP A 366 19.63 -8.02 -47.77
CA ASP A 366 19.99 -8.62 -49.03
C ASP A 366 20.53 -7.55 -49.98
N LYS A 367 21.75 -7.77 -50.48
CA LYS A 367 22.45 -6.82 -51.36
C LYS A 367 21.79 -6.63 -52.72
N SER A 368 20.80 -7.41 -53.08
CA SER A 368 20.17 -7.41 -54.40
C SER A 368 18.91 -6.56 -54.50
N GLY A 369 18.46 -5.83 -53.44
CA GLY A 369 17.20 -5.16 -53.55
C GLY A 369 16.99 -3.92 -52.66
N ASP A 370 16.70 -2.81 -53.35
CA ASP A 370 16.14 -1.62 -52.71
C ASP A 370 14.83 -1.91 -51.97
N ALA A 371 14.13 -2.99 -52.31
CA ALA A 371 12.89 -3.41 -51.70
C ALA A 371 13.07 -3.81 -50.23
N ASP A 372 14.15 -4.47 -49.86
CA ASP A 372 14.47 -4.87 -48.49
C ASP A 372 14.70 -3.65 -47.59
N SER A 373 15.46 -2.68 -48.08
CA SER A 373 15.73 -1.44 -47.36
C SER A 373 14.47 -0.61 -47.16
N SER A 374 13.65 -0.51 -48.21
CA SER A 374 12.36 0.22 -48.12
C SER A 374 11.37 -0.43 -47.15
N GLN A 375 11.33 -1.77 -47.15
CA GLN A 375 10.47 -2.52 -46.24
C GLN A 375 10.90 -2.31 -44.78
N MET A 376 12.20 -2.35 -44.49
CA MET A 376 12.72 -2.11 -43.15
C MET A 376 12.49 -0.66 -42.70
N THR A 377 12.60 0.31 -43.61
CA THR A 377 12.29 1.71 -43.29
C THR A 377 10.82 1.88 -42.93
N ALA A 378 9.94 1.25 -43.68
CA ALA A 378 8.50 1.29 -43.38
C ALA A 378 8.18 0.67 -42.01
N MET A 379 8.82 -0.44 -41.67
CA MET A 379 8.67 -1.07 -40.36
C MET A 379 9.20 -0.18 -39.21
N LEU A 380 10.35 0.47 -39.40
CA LEU A 380 10.89 1.41 -38.41
C LEU A 380 9.93 2.56 -38.12
N ILE A 381 9.33 3.12 -39.16
CA ILE A 381 8.32 4.19 -39.02
C ILE A 381 7.10 3.66 -38.29
N GLY A 382 6.63 2.46 -38.65
CA GLY A 382 5.49 1.82 -37.98
C GLY A 382 5.72 1.50 -36.51
N LEU A 383 6.98 1.30 -36.09
CA LEU A 383 7.39 1.03 -34.71
C LEU A 383 7.64 2.31 -33.93
N GLY A 384 7.61 3.49 -34.54
CA GLY A 384 7.86 4.75 -33.89
C GLY A 384 9.31 4.96 -33.46
N VAL A 385 10.29 4.24 -34.09
CA VAL A 385 11.70 4.36 -33.78
C VAL A 385 12.21 5.75 -34.13
N GLY A 386 12.92 6.37 -33.19
CA GLY A 386 13.45 7.73 -33.38
C GLY A 386 12.41 8.83 -33.05
N GLN A 387 11.21 8.48 -32.73
CA GLN A 387 10.19 9.41 -32.27
C GLN A 387 9.86 9.11 -30.79
N SER A 388 9.49 10.15 -30.03
CA SER A 388 8.94 9.98 -28.69
C SER A 388 7.57 9.33 -28.81
N GLY A 389 7.52 8.01 -28.89
CA GLY A 389 6.31 7.25 -29.10
C GLY A 389 6.04 6.25 -27.99
N GLN A 390 4.77 5.94 -27.81
CA GLN A 390 4.35 4.87 -26.93
C GLN A 390 4.80 3.53 -27.51
N LEU A 391 5.36 2.67 -26.65
CA LEU A 391 5.46 1.25 -26.94
C LEU A 391 4.02 0.71 -27.07
N VAL A 392 3.60 0.40 -28.26
CA VAL A 392 2.33 -0.26 -28.54
C VAL A 392 2.53 -1.75 -28.42
#